data_3718d0f8a047da664892d6075d624220
#
_entry.id   3718d0f8a047da664892d6075d624220
#
_cell.length_a   1.000
_cell.length_b   1.000
_cell.length_c   1.000
_cell.angle_alpha   90.00
_cell.angle_beta   90.00
_cell.angle_gamma   90.00
#
_symmetry.space_group_name_H-M   'P 1'
#
loop_
_entity.id
_entity.type
_entity.pdbx_description
1 polymer ?
#
loop_
_entity_poly.entity_id
_entity_poly.type
_entity_poly.pdbx_seq_one_letter_code
_entity_poly.pdbx_strand_id
1 'polypeptide(L)'
;VPVMAAAVMAGGAFGNRRGGVRNWNLSAPFPEILTGNFAPARLRFGSPRSIRVVDWNIERGEDLPGVLKFLSSADADLLLLQEVDLNAKRTNRVNVAEEIAKTLKMNYVWAREFQELVQGTSDSPAYTGQATLARWRLNRPRIIRFRQQSGFWKPHWFVPHVYPFQVRLGGRIGLVTEADGALGNLAAYNLHLESRNTDALRDSQIAEVMNDTARYDSKRPVLVAGDFNLNATHERPAAEIRDAGFRSVTGPKPEATTHLFFVHGPAIDWAYVRGRVQAAAAKIHPNVRASDHFPITFTLTFG
;
A
#
# COMPACT_ATOMS: atom_id res chain seq x y z
N VAL A 1 28.60 -0.50 1.93
CA VAL A 1 29.20 0.77 2.34
C VAL A 1 28.03 1.68 2.71
N PRO A 2 27.87 2.12 3.95
CA PRO A 2 26.75 2.99 4.31
C PRO A 2 27.05 4.43 3.84
N VAL A 3 26.21 4.97 3.00
CA VAL A 3 26.23 6.39 2.64
C VAL A 3 25.42 7.14 3.69
N MET A 4 26.08 7.99 4.44
CA MET A 4 25.43 8.97 5.34
C MET A 4 24.73 10.03 4.48
N ALA A 5 23.43 10.16 4.63
CA ALA A 5 22.67 11.30 4.12
C ALA A 5 22.63 12.39 5.21
N ALA A 6 23.24 13.52 4.92
CA ALA A 6 23.14 14.72 5.75
C ALA A 6 21.81 15.44 5.46
N ALA A 7 20.98 15.58 6.47
CA ALA A 7 19.75 16.36 6.40
C ALA A 7 20.07 17.86 6.54
N VAL A 8 19.70 18.66 5.54
CA VAL A 8 19.69 20.12 5.61
C VAL A 8 18.35 20.57 6.19
N MET A 9 18.40 21.24 7.34
CA MET A 9 17.23 21.80 8.02
C MET A 9 16.86 23.14 7.36
N ALA A 10 15.70 23.21 6.71
CA ALA A 10 15.06 24.45 6.34
C ALA A 10 13.87 24.69 7.27
N GLY A 11 14.00 25.69 8.17
CA GLY A 11 12.94 26.10 9.07
C GLY A 11 11.88 26.93 8.35
N GLY A 12 10.64 26.44 8.35
CA GLY A 12 9.45 27.18 7.97
C GLY A 12 8.42 27.13 9.09
N ALA A 13 8.12 28.29 9.69
CA ALA A 13 7.10 28.41 10.73
C ALA A 13 5.72 28.26 10.12
N PHE A 14 4.97 27.25 10.52
CA PHE A 14 3.55 27.09 10.22
C PHE A 14 2.71 27.16 11.49
N GLY A 15 1.68 28.00 11.40
CA GLY A 15 0.80 28.37 12.48
C GLY A 15 0.04 27.23 13.13
N ASN A 16 -0.08 27.35 14.43
CA ASN A 16 -0.74 26.49 15.40
C ASN A 16 -2.26 26.40 15.12
N ARG A 17 -2.73 25.39 14.41
CA ARG A 17 -4.13 24.98 14.46
C ARG A 17 -4.23 23.74 15.35
N ARG A 18 -4.79 23.93 16.53
CA ARG A 18 -5.14 22.86 17.47
C ARG A 18 -6.21 21.95 16.84
N GLY A 19 -5.80 20.94 16.07
CA GLY A 19 -6.60 19.79 15.75
C GLY A 19 -6.72 18.93 17.01
N GLY A 20 -7.93 18.64 17.47
CA GLY A 20 -8.15 17.83 18.66
C GLY A 20 -7.49 16.47 18.55
N VAL A 21 -6.49 16.24 19.38
CA VAL A 21 -5.86 14.92 19.58
C VAL A 21 -6.97 14.01 20.14
N ARG A 22 -7.45 13.06 19.33
CA ARG A 22 -8.27 11.95 19.89
C ARG A 22 -7.36 11.16 20.81
N ASN A 23 -7.70 11.16 22.12
CA ASN A 23 -7.07 10.29 23.10
C ASN A 23 -7.34 8.83 22.71
N TRP A 24 -6.39 8.19 22.07
CA TRP A 24 -6.39 6.77 21.85
C TRP A 24 -6.20 6.07 23.20
N ASN A 25 -7.16 5.26 23.61
CA ASN A 25 -7.10 4.53 24.86
C ASN A 25 -6.08 3.37 24.69
N LEU A 26 -4.84 3.61 25.12
CA LEU A 26 -3.68 2.74 24.92
C LEU A 26 -3.65 1.50 25.81
N SER A 27 -4.68 1.27 26.63
CA SER A 27 -4.80 0.09 27.49
C SER A 27 -5.23 -1.19 26.75
N ALA A 28 -5.75 -1.09 25.51
CA ALA A 28 -6.07 -2.22 24.66
C ALA A 28 -4.96 -2.44 23.60
N PRO A 29 -4.67 -3.67 23.18
CA PRO A 29 -3.75 -3.91 22.09
C PRO A 29 -4.23 -3.14 20.86
N PHE A 30 -3.32 -2.36 20.26
CA PHE A 30 -3.66 -1.51 19.11
C PHE A 30 -4.22 -2.38 17.96
N PRO A 31 -5.38 -2.04 17.37
CA PRO A 31 -6.01 -2.87 16.36
C PRO A 31 -5.09 -3.04 15.15
N GLU A 32 -5.10 -4.23 14.58
CA GLU A 32 -4.32 -4.55 13.39
C GLU A 32 -4.92 -3.93 12.12
N ILE A 33 -6.23 -3.67 12.14
CA ILE A 33 -6.97 -3.06 11.04
C ILE A 33 -7.72 -1.84 11.57
N LEU A 34 -7.59 -0.71 10.86
CA LEU A 34 -8.36 0.50 11.06
C LEU A 34 -9.22 0.77 9.84
N THR A 35 -10.40 1.33 10.08
CA THR A 35 -11.32 1.71 9.00
C THR A 35 -11.91 3.09 9.25
N GLY A 36 -12.22 3.81 8.17
CA GLY A 36 -12.95 5.06 8.24
C GLY A 36 -13.83 5.26 7.01
N ASN A 37 -14.96 5.93 7.19
CA ASN A 37 -15.95 6.15 6.14
C ASN A 37 -16.13 7.66 5.95
N PHE A 38 -15.57 8.19 4.87
CA PHE A 38 -15.62 9.61 4.50
C PHE A 38 -16.23 9.83 3.11
N ALA A 39 -16.50 8.76 2.37
CA ALA A 39 -17.20 8.86 1.10
C ALA A 39 -18.66 9.29 1.37
N PRO A 40 -19.21 10.25 0.58
CA PRO A 40 -20.61 10.63 0.70
C PRO A 40 -21.48 9.41 0.42
N ALA A 41 -22.59 9.28 1.17
CA ALA A 41 -23.61 8.28 0.92
C ALA A 41 -24.33 8.59 -0.41
N ARG A 42 -23.66 8.41 -1.52
CA ARG A 42 -24.25 8.49 -2.84
C ARG A 42 -24.76 7.11 -3.22
N LEU A 43 -26.06 6.97 -3.27
CA LEU A 43 -26.70 5.99 -4.12
C LEU A 43 -26.28 6.34 -5.56
N ARG A 44 -25.15 5.78 -6.05
CA ARG A 44 -24.89 5.81 -7.49
C ARG A 44 -25.94 4.90 -8.11
N PHE A 45 -26.93 5.52 -8.74
CA PHE A 45 -27.84 4.81 -9.62
C PHE A 45 -26.99 4.27 -10.79
N GLY A 46 -26.83 2.97 -10.84
CA GLY A 46 -26.02 2.25 -11.83
C GLY A 46 -24.61 1.87 -11.31
N SER A 47 -24.21 0.67 -11.63
CA SER A 47 -22.84 0.19 -11.39
C SER A 47 -21.88 0.90 -12.35
N PRO A 48 -20.78 1.50 -11.90
CA PRO A 48 -19.78 1.99 -12.82
C PRO A 48 -19.24 0.80 -13.61
N ARG A 49 -19.28 0.91 -14.94
CA ARG A 49 -18.67 -0.13 -15.81
C ARG A 49 -17.16 -0.08 -15.77
N SER A 50 -16.58 1.02 -15.36
CA SER A 50 -15.14 1.19 -15.23
C SER A 50 -14.77 2.03 -14.01
N ILE A 51 -13.60 1.78 -13.45
CA ILE A 51 -13.01 2.53 -12.34
C ILE A 51 -11.57 2.88 -12.65
N ARG A 52 -11.12 4.01 -12.12
CA ARG A 52 -9.70 4.40 -12.13
C ARG A 52 -9.04 3.93 -10.84
N VAL A 53 -7.87 3.32 -10.99
CA VAL A 53 -7.08 2.78 -9.89
C VAL A 53 -5.73 3.50 -9.84
N VAL A 54 -5.26 3.77 -8.64
CA VAL A 54 -3.86 4.13 -8.35
C VAL A 54 -3.27 3.05 -7.46
N ASP A 55 -2.09 2.57 -7.82
CA ASP A 55 -1.21 1.75 -6.99
C ASP A 55 0.07 2.53 -6.72
N TRP A 56 0.46 2.67 -5.44
CA TRP A 56 1.60 3.51 -5.10
C TRP A 56 2.15 3.24 -3.68
N ASN A 57 3.42 2.90 -3.57
CA ASN A 57 4.17 3.01 -2.33
C ASN A 57 4.47 4.51 -2.09
N ILE A 58 3.92 5.09 -1.02
CA ILE A 58 3.96 6.53 -0.76
C ILE A 58 5.09 6.95 0.20
N GLU A 59 6.09 6.09 0.39
CA GLU A 59 7.23 6.38 1.28
C GLU A 59 6.77 6.95 2.62
N ARG A 60 5.86 6.22 3.30
CA ARG A 60 5.27 6.55 4.61
C ARG A 60 4.34 7.78 4.61
N GLY A 61 4.25 8.49 3.49
CA GLY A 61 3.57 9.78 3.39
C GLY A 61 4.42 10.92 3.96
N GLU A 62 5.74 10.83 3.87
CA GLU A 62 6.66 11.88 4.35
C GLU A 62 6.45 13.20 3.61
N ASP A 63 6.19 13.16 2.29
CA ASP A 63 5.67 14.31 1.52
C ASP A 63 4.15 14.20 1.30
N LEU A 64 3.39 14.21 2.39
CA LEU A 64 1.92 14.14 2.30
C LEU A 64 1.28 15.20 1.41
N PRO A 65 1.74 16.48 1.39
CA PRO A 65 1.23 17.48 0.45
C PRO A 65 1.42 17.09 -1.02
N GLY A 66 2.59 16.57 -1.40
CA GLY A 66 2.88 16.08 -2.75
C GLY A 66 2.03 14.87 -3.12
N VAL A 67 1.88 13.92 -2.17
CA VAL A 67 1.00 12.75 -2.32
C VAL A 67 -0.45 13.21 -2.58
N LEU A 68 -0.99 14.09 -1.74
CA LEU A 68 -2.37 14.61 -1.88
C LEU A 68 -2.58 15.36 -3.19
N LYS A 69 -1.59 16.15 -3.63
CA LYS A 69 -1.63 16.86 -4.91
C LYS A 69 -1.82 15.90 -6.08
N PHE A 70 -1.01 14.84 -6.14
CA PHE A 70 -1.12 13.85 -7.19
C PHE A 70 -2.45 13.08 -7.11
N LEU A 71 -2.80 12.52 -5.94
CA LEU A 71 -4.01 11.72 -5.77
C LEU A 71 -5.28 12.51 -6.08
N SER A 72 -5.33 13.81 -5.74
CA SER A 72 -6.44 14.69 -6.08
C SER A 72 -6.55 14.89 -7.60
N SER A 73 -5.43 15.02 -8.30
CA SER A 73 -5.41 15.18 -9.77
C SER A 73 -5.74 13.89 -10.53
N ALA A 74 -5.36 12.74 -9.97
CA ALA A 74 -5.64 11.43 -10.55
C ALA A 74 -7.13 11.09 -10.53
N ASP A 75 -7.90 11.68 -9.62
CA ASP A 75 -9.35 11.49 -9.44
C ASP A 75 -9.73 10.00 -9.48
N ALA A 76 -8.97 9.17 -8.77
CA ALA A 76 -9.15 7.73 -8.75
C ALA A 76 -10.36 7.30 -7.91
N ASP A 77 -10.87 6.12 -8.22
CA ASP A 77 -11.97 5.48 -7.51
C ASP A 77 -11.48 4.48 -6.46
N LEU A 78 -10.30 3.88 -6.69
CA LEU A 78 -9.63 2.92 -5.82
C LEU A 78 -8.15 3.27 -5.70
N LEU A 79 -7.63 3.29 -4.49
CA LEU A 79 -6.21 3.47 -4.19
C LEU A 79 -5.69 2.24 -3.43
N LEU A 80 -4.55 1.72 -3.85
CA LEU A 80 -3.77 0.72 -3.15
C LEU A 80 -2.45 1.38 -2.75
N LEU A 81 -2.28 1.67 -1.47
CA LEU A 81 -1.13 2.43 -0.97
C LEU A 81 -0.31 1.56 -0.03
N GLN A 82 1.01 1.56 -0.21
CA GLN A 82 1.97 0.89 0.64
C GLN A 82 2.79 1.92 1.41
N GLU A 83 3.43 1.49 2.49
CA GLU A 83 4.16 2.34 3.43
C GLU A 83 3.33 3.55 3.88
N VAL A 84 2.24 3.30 4.59
CA VAL A 84 1.32 4.34 5.08
C VAL A 84 1.47 4.47 6.59
N ASP A 85 2.00 5.60 7.06
CA ASP A 85 2.27 5.84 8.48
C ASP A 85 1.02 6.13 9.30
N LEU A 86 1.12 5.73 10.55
CA LEU A 86 0.17 6.02 11.61
C LEU A 86 0.92 6.48 12.87
N ASN A 87 0.64 7.69 13.34
CA ASN A 87 1.20 8.28 14.55
C ASN A 87 2.74 8.39 14.55
N ALA A 88 3.39 8.37 13.40
CA ALA A 88 4.82 8.51 13.31
C ALA A 88 5.27 9.97 13.43
N LYS A 89 6.39 10.21 14.13
CA LYS A 89 6.95 11.56 14.31
C LYS A 89 7.28 12.21 12.96
N ARG A 90 7.84 11.46 12.02
CA ARG A 90 8.21 11.95 10.67
C ARG A 90 7.02 12.47 9.87
N THR A 91 5.83 11.96 10.12
CA THR A 91 4.58 12.38 9.48
C THR A 91 3.68 13.18 10.42
N ASN A 92 4.27 13.96 11.34
CA ASN A 92 3.56 14.83 12.28
C ASN A 92 2.50 14.12 13.15
N ARG A 93 2.68 12.83 13.42
CA ARG A 93 1.78 11.97 14.22
C ARG A 93 0.34 11.89 13.70
N VAL A 94 0.14 12.10 12.42
CA VAL A 94 -1.17 11.94 11.79
C VAL A 94 -1.44 10.47 11.43
N ASN A 95 -2.68 10.14 11.18
CA ASN A 95 -3.08 8.95 10.44
C ASN A 95 -3.10 9.31 8.95
N VAL A 96 -2.03 8.97 8.24
CA VAL A 96 -1.87 9.33 6.82
C VAL A 96 -3.02 8.81 5.96
N ALA A 97 -3.47 7.56 6.20
CA ALA A 97 -4.62 7.00 5.47
C ALA A 97 -5.90 7.80 5.71
N GLU A 98 -6.15 8.23 6.94
CA GLU A 98 -7.32 9.03 7.30
C GLU A 98 -7.28 10.44 6.68
N GLU A 99 -6.11 11.08 6.68
CA GLU A 99 -5.94 12.40 6.06
C GLU A 99 -6.18 12.36 4.54
N ILE A 100 -5.66 11.32 3.86
CA ILE A 100 -5.93 11.08 2.44
C ILE A 100 -7.43 10.83 2.24
N ALA A 101 -8.04 9.96 3.05
CA ALA A 101 -9.46 9.60 2.95
C ALA A 101 -10.38 10.81 3.15
N LYS A 102 -10.11 11.68 4.13
CA LYS A 102 -10.86 12.92 4.37
C LYS A 102 -10.74 13.88 3.19
N THR A 103 -9.53 14.10 2.71
CA THR A 103 -9.25 15.04 1.62
C THR A 103 -9.94 14.60 0.33
N LEU A 104 -9.87 13.31 -0.01
CA LEU A 104 -10.43 12.75 -1.25
C LEU A 104 -11.89 12.32 -1.10
N LYS A 105 -12.47 12.40 0.10
CA LYS A 105 -13.82 11.92 0.43
C LYS A 105 -13.99 10.43 0.05
N MET A 106 -13.07 9.60 0.51
CA MET A 106 -13.05 8.15 0.30
C MET A 106 -13.22 7.41 1.62
N ASN A 107 -13.64 6.16 1.56
CA ASN A 107 -13.55 5.24 2.69
C ASN A 107 -12.16 4.59 2.68
N TYR A 108 -11.66 4.18 3.84
CA TYR A 108 -10.37 3.50 3.91
C TYR A 108 -10.39 2.27 4.83
N VAL A 109 -9.51 1.36 4.52
CA VAL A 109 -9.03 0.29 5.38
C VAL A 109 -7.52 0.40 5.43
N TRP A 110 -6.96 0.50 6.64
CA TRP A 110 -5.52 0.46 6.88
C TRP A 110 -5.17 -0.79 7.68
N ALA A 111 -4.07 -1.46 7.36
CA ALA A 111 -3.59 -2.65 8.05
C ALA A 111 -2.13 -2.46 8.50
N ARG A 112 -1.86 -2.82 9.76
CA ARG A 112 -0.53 -2.72 10.37
C ARG A 112 0.43 -3.76 9.80
N GLU A 113 1.56 -3.27 9.32
CA GLU A 113 2.70 -4.07 8.88
C GLU A 113 3.81 -4.08 9.94
N PHE A 114 4.25 -2.89 10.36
CA PHE A 114 5.30 -2.70 11.35
C PHE A 114 4.92 -1.74 12.46
N GLN A 115 5.49 -1.96 13.64
CA GLN A 115 5.66 -0.94 14.66
C GLN A 115 6.98 -0.21 14.40
N GLU A 116 6.95 1.11 14.36
CA GLU A 116 8.10 1.98 14.14
C GLU A 116 8.69 2.42 15.48
N LEU A 117 9.78 1.76 15.91
CA LEU A 117 10.32 1.87 17.28
C LEU A 117 10.93 3.23 17.61
N VAL A 118 11.43 3.93 16.59
CA VAL A 118 12.10 5.24 16.75
C VAL A 118 11.21 6.42 16.36
N GLN A 119 9.95 6.17 15.97
CA GLN A 119 9.00 7.18 15.53
C GLN A 119 7.87 7.45 16.52
N GLY A 120 7.67 6.55 17.47
CA GLY A 120 6.71 6.65 18.58
C GLY A 120 7.38 6.63 19.93
N THR A 121 6.56 6.49 20.98
CA THR A 121 6.97 6.24 22.36
C THR A 121 6.27 4.98 22.86
N SER A 122 6.64 4.49 24.07
CA SER A 122 5.92 3.37 24.72
C SER A 122 4.43 3.63 24.86
N ASP A 123 4.07 4.86 25.23
CA ASP A 123 2.69 5.26 25.52
C ASP A 123 1.93 5.75 24.29
N SER A 124 2.65 6.04 23.22
CA SER A 124 2.10 6.48 21.92
C SER A 124 2.90 5.86 20.77
N PRO A 125 2.74 4.55 20.55
CA PRO A 125 3.51 3.85 19.53
C PRO A 125 3.14 4.32 18.12
N ALA A 126 4.13 4.28 17.24
CA ALA A 126 3.97 4.58 15.83
C ALA A 126 3.98 3.30 15.01
N TYR A 127 3.28 3.33 13.89
CA TYR A 127 3.17 2.19 12.99
C TYR A 127 3.29 2.63 11.53
N THR A 128 3.67 1.69 10.68
CA THR A 128 3.49 1.78 9.23
C THR A 128 2.74 0.56 8.72
N GLY A 129 2.03 0.71 7.61
CA GLY A 129 1.23 -0.36 7.06
C GLY A 129 0.81 -0.10 5.62
N GLN A 130 -0.26 -0.74 5.22
CA GLN A 130 -0.87 -0.59 3.90
C GLN A 130 -2.26 0.00 4.04
N ALA A 131 -2.70 0.77 3.05
CA ALA A 131 -4.05 1.31 3.01
C ALA A 131 -4.71 1.05 1.67
N THR A 132 -5.95 0.58 1.69
CA THR A 132 -6.85 0.56 0.54
C THR A 132 -7.92 1.62 0.74
N LEU A 133 -8.07 2.54 -0.22
CA LEU A 133 -9.11 3.57 -0.17
C LEU A 133 -10.05 3.44 -1.36
N ALA A 134 -11.34 3.69 -1.15
CA ALA A 134 -12.33 3.60 -2.22
C ALA A 134 -13.49 4.60 -2.06
N ARG A 135 -14.11 4.97 -3.19
CA ARG A 135 -15.31 5.80 -3.20
C ARG A 135 -16.59 5.05 -2.76
N TRP A 136 -16.49 3.75 -2.56
CA TRP A 136 -17.54 2.86 -2.06
C TRP A 136 -17.09 2.20 -0.75
N ARG A 137 -18.01 1.46 -0.13
CA ARG A 137 -17.72 0.72 1.08
C ARG A 137 -16.75 -0.43 0.79
N LEU A 138 -15.70 -0.52 1.58
CA LEU A 138 -14.77 -1.64 1.61
C LEU A 138 -15.24 -2.65 2.66
N ASN A 139 -15.44 -3.88 2.24
CA ASN A 139 -15.98 -4.95 3.06
C ASN A 139 -14.93 -6.04 3.32
N ARG A 140 -15.19 -6.86 4.34
CA ARG A 140 -14.39 -8.06 4.68
C ARG A 140 -12.88 -7.81 4.66
N PRO A 141 -12.37 -6.74 5.32
CA PRO A 141 -10.94 -6.52 5.36
C PRO A 141 -10.25 -7.66 6.10
N ARG A 142 -9.16 -8.15 5.53
CA ARG A 142 -8.33 -9.19 6.14
C ARG A 142 -6.87 -9.03 5.76
N ILE A 143 -5.99 -9.59 6.59
CA ILE A 143 -4.55 -9.55 6.41
C ILE A 143 -4.08 -10.97 6.03
N ILE A 144 -3.29 -11.06 4.96
CA ILE A 144 -2.45 -12.21 4.69
C ILE A 144 -1.14 -11.98 5.44
N ARG A 145 -0.90 -12.76 6.49
CA ARG A 145 0.40 -12.82 7.15
C ARG A 145 1.21 -13.93 6.51
N PHE A 146 2.22 -13.55 5.77
CA PHE A 146 3.08 -14.52 5.08
C PHE A 146 3.75 -15.46 6.08
N ARG A 147 3.71 -16.75 5.80
CA ARG A 147 4.32 -17.81 6.64
C ARG A 147 5.83 -17.65 6.72
N GLN A 148 6.44 -17.26 5.60
CA GLN A 148 7.86 -16.99 5.52
C GLN A 148 8.11 -15.49 5.52
N GLN A 149 8.99 -15.07 6.41
CA GLN A 149 9.47 -13.70 6.58
C GLN A 149 10.99 -13.74 6.59
N SER A 150 11.64 -12.64 6.27
CA SER A 150 13.12 -12.58 6.26
C SER A 150 13.75 -12.85 7.63
N GLY A 151 12.97 -12.69 8.71
CA GLY A 151 13.50 -12.67 10.07
C GLY A 151 14.22 -11.38 10.45
N PHE A 152 14.47 -10.49 9.48
CA PHE A 152 15.14 -9.22 9.71
C PHE A 152 14.35 -8.27 10.63
N TRP A 153 13.02 -8.32 10.58
CA TRP A 153 12.13 -7.45 11.33
C TRP A 153 11.65 -8.06 12.66
N LYS A 154 12.23 -9.18 13.08
CA LYS A 154 11.92 -9.80 14.37
C LYS A 154 12.72 -9.14 15.49
N PRO A 155 12.14 -9.06 16.71
CA PRO A 155 12.89 -8.60 17.86
C PRO A 155 14.10 -9.50 18.14
N HIS A 156 15.25 -8.90 18.31
CA HIS A 156 16.45 -9.58 18.76
C HIS A 156 16.82 -9.00 20.13
N TRP A 157 16.81 -9.80 21.19
CA TRP A 157 17.08 -9.35 22.55
C TRP A 157 18.42 -8.64 22.74
N PHE A 158 19.41 -8.96 21.89
CA PHE A 158 20.76 -8.37 21.90
C PHE A 158 20.89 -7.15 20.97
N VAL A 159 19.85 -6.77 20.24
CA VAL A 159 19.87 -5.62 19.35
C VAL A 159 19.06 -4.48 19.99
N PRO A 160 19.68 -3.32 20.25
CA PRO A 160 18.95 -2.17 20.79
C PRO A 160 17.83 -1.71 19.84
N HIS A 161 16.67 -1.38 20.39
CA HIS A 161 15.53 -0.79 19.66
C HIS A 161 15.75 0.70 19.41
N VAL A 162 16.85 1.04 18.75
CA VAL A 162 17.24 2.41 18.42
C VAL A 162 17.89 2.45 17.03
N TYR A 163 17.77 3.61 16.40
CA TYR A 163 18.49 3.85 15.15
C TYR A 163 20.03 3.85 15.39
N PRO A 164 20.85 3.22 14.54
CA PRO A 164 20.51 2.55 13.27
C PRO A 164 20.29 1.03 13.38
N PHE A 165 20.17 0.46 14.58
CA PHE A 165 20.19 -0.99 14.78
C PHE A 165 18.85 -1.66 14.43
N GLN A 166 17.82 -1.40 15.23
CA GLN A 166 16.49 -1.96 15.00
C GLN A 166 15.45 -0.86 15.07
N VAL A 167 14.96 -0.46 13.90
CA VAL A 167 14.05 0.69 13.77
C VAL A 167 12.58 0.29 13.73
N ARG A 168 12.28 -0.97 13.44
CA ARG A 168 10.89 -1.48 13.34
C ARG A 168 10.77 -2.94 13.73
N LEU A 169 9.56 -3.34 14.15
CA LEU A 169 9.16 -4.71 14.46
C LEU A 169 7.93 -5.09 13.66
N GLY A 170 7.91 -6.27 13.08
CA GLY A 170 6.75 -6.77 12.33
C GLY A 170 7.15 -7.67 11.19
N GLY A 171 6.36 -7.66 10.14
CA GLY A 171 6.60 -8.42 8.93
C GLY A 171 5.69 -7.99 7.80
N ARG A 172 6.09 -8.33 6.60
CA ARG A 172 5.35 -8.03 5.37
C ARG A 172 3.99 -8.70 5.36
N ILE A 173 3.02 -8.05 4.75
CA ILE A 173 1.63 -8.50 4.69
C ILE A 173 1.04 -8.26 3.29
N GLY A 174 -0.11 -8.89 3.04
CA GLY A 174 -1.05 -8.48 2.01
C GLY A 174 -2.35 -8.00 2.66
N LEU A 175 -2.84 -6.83 2.31
CA LEU A 175 -4.16 -6.33 2.73
C LEU A 175 -5.18 -6.68 1.66
N VAL A 176 -6.23 -7.42 2.04
CA VAL A 176 -7.33 -7.79 1.14
C VAL A 176 -8.60 -7.09 1.56
N THR A 177 -9.27 -6.49 0.59
CA THR A 177 -10.59 -5.85 0.77
C THR A 177 -11.53 -6.26 -0.36
N GLU A 178 -12.82 -6.22 -0.10
CA GLU A 178 -13.84 -6.56 -1.08
C GLU A 178 -14.80 -5.38 -1.29
N ALA A 179 -15.20 -5.18 -2.55
CA ALA A 179 -16.25 -4.24 -2.92
C ALA A 179 -17.47 -5.03 -3.39
N ASP A 180 -18.58 -4.93 -2.69
CA ASP A 180 -19.80 -5.65 -3.04
C ASP A 180 -20.61 -4.93 -4.15
N GLY A 181 -21.33 -5.72 -4.94
CA GLY A 181 -22.39 -5.27 -5.83
C GLY A 181 -21.90 -4.61 -7.12
N ALA A 182 -21.81 -3.31 -7.13
CA ALA A 182 -21.61 -2.48 -8.33
C ALA A 182 -20.38 -2.81 -9.20
N LEU A 183 -19.39 -3.48 -8.63
CA LEU A 183 -18.11 -3.82 -9.29
C LEU A 183 -17.93 -5.33 -9.46
N GLY A 184 -19.02 -6.09 -9.59
CA GLY A 184 -18.97 -7.54 -9.74
C GLY A 184 -18.33 -8.25 -8.55
N ASN A 185 -18.41 -7.67 -7.35
CA ASN A 185 -17.77 -8.16 -6.13
C ASN A 185 -16.23 -8.21 -6.24
N LEU A 186 -15.61 -7.14 -6.71
CA LEU A 186 -14.15 -7.02 -6.82
C LEU A 186 -13.46 -7.38 -5.50
N ALA A 187 -12.49 -8.28 -5.55
CA ALA A 187 -11.54 -8.51 -4.48
C ALA A 187 -10.21 -7.80 -4.84
N ALA A 188 -9.74 -6.92 -3.97
CA ALA A 188 -8.50 -6.16 -4.17
C ALA A 188 -7.46 -6.59 -3.13
N TYR A 189 -6.31 -7.03 -3.62
CA TYR A 189 -5.13 -7.39 -2.86
C TYR A 189 -4.11 -6.27 -3.01
N ASN A 190 -3.84 -5.59 -1.92
CA ASN A 190 -2.78 -4.60 -1.81
C ASN A 190 -1.58 -5.29 -1.17
N LEU A 191 -0.48 -5.42 -1.90
CA LEU A 191 0.70 -6.20 -1.49
C LEU A 191 1.88 -5.29 -1.17
N HIS A 192 2.64 -5.70 -0.17
CA HIS A 192 3.98 -5.20 0.06
C HIS A 192 4.86 -6.38 0.46
N LEU A 193 5.62 -6.92 -0.48
CA LEU A 193 6.45 -8.11 -0.29
C LEU A 193 7.79 -7.75 0.36
N GLU A 194 8.53 -8.77 0.75
CA GLU A 194 9.77 -8.62 1.49
C GLU A 194 10.87 -7.92 0.67
N SER A 195 11.40 -6.81 1.20
CA SER A 195 12.52 -6.08 0.60
C SER A 195 13.89 -6.65 0.96
N ARG A 196 13.94 -7.48 2.01
CA ARG A 196 15.17 -8.13 2.48
C ARG A 196 15.19 -9.59 2.06
N ASN A 197 16.37 -10.19 1.98
CA ASN A 197 16.54 -11.59 1.60
C ASN A 197 16.43 -11.84 0.07
N THR A 198 16.20 -13.08 -0.33
CA THR A 198 16.27 -13.57 -1.71
C THR A 198 14.94 -13.49 -2.46
N ASP A 199 14.99 -13.58 -3.78
CA ASP A 199 13.79 -13.68 -4.61
C ASP A 199 12.96 -14.93 -4.28
N ALA A 200 13.60 -16.03 -3.86
CA ALA A 200 12.89 -17.24 -3.43
C ALA A 200 11.93 -17.00 -2.26
N LEU A 201 12.24 -16.06 -1.36
CA LEU A 201 11.31 -15.66 -0.30
C LEU A 201 10.09 -14.92 -0.88
N ARG A 202 10.32 -13.98 -1.81
CA ARG A 202 9.24 -13.24 -2.48
C ARG A 202 8.37 -14.16 -3.32
N ASP A 203 8.99 -15.14 -4.03
CA ASP A 203 8.27 -16.18 -4.76
C ASP A 203 7.33 -16.96 -3.82
N SER A 204 7.81 -17.35 -2.63
CA SER A 204 6.95 -18.04 -1.65
C SER A 204 5.78 -17.18 -1.17
N GLN A 205 5.98 -15.87 -1.02
CA GLN A 205 4.92 -14.93 -0.65
C GLN A 205 3.92 -14.74 -1.79
N ILE A 206 4.38 -14.69 -3.04
CA ILE A 206 3.52 -14.67 -4.23
C ILE A 206 2.67 -15.94 -4.28
N ALA A 207 3.28 -17.12 -4.09
CA ALA A 207 2.56 -18.38 -4.06
C ALA A 207 1.46 -18.41 -3.00
N GLU A 208 1.72 -17.86 -1.80
CA GLU A 208 0.71 -17.74 -0.75
C GLU A 208 -0.46 -16.83 -1.19
N VAL A 209 -0.17 -15.72 -1.88
CA VAL A 209 -1.21 -14.82 -2.42
C VAL A 209 -2.01 -15.54 -3.50
N MET A 210 -1.36 -16.20 -4.47
CA MET A 210 -2.05 -16.91 -5.55
C MET A 210 -2.95 -18.02 -5.00
N ASN A 211 -2.48 -18.78 -4.01
CA ASN A 211 -3.29 -19.78 -3.30
C ASN A 211 -4.48 -19.15 -2.57
N ASP A 212 -4.28 -18.00 -1.94
CA ASP A 212 -5.39 -17.30 -1.26
C ASP A 212 -6.45 -16.82 -2.26
N THR A 213 -6.05 -16.40 -3.46
CA THR A 213 -7.01 -16.00 -4.51
C THR A 213 -7.90 -17.14 -5.00
N ALA A 214 -7.48 -18.40 -4.84
CA ALA A 214 -8.26 -19.58 -5.23
C ALA A 214 -9.59 -19.75 -4.48
N ARG A 215 -9.78 -19.03 -3.36
CA ARG A 215 -11.08 -18.95 -2.65
C ARG A 215 -12.18 -18.28 -3.46
N TYR A 216 -11.82 -17.50 -4.46
CA TYR A 216 -12.76 -16.78 -5.31
C TYR A 216 -13.01 -17.55 -6.60
N ASP A 217 -14.28 -17.59 -7.00
CA ASP A 217 -14.67 -18.13 -8.30
C ASP A 217 -13.84 -17.50 -9.44
N SER A 218 -13.53 -18.28 -10.46
CA SER A 218 -12.68 -17.87 -11.59
C SER A 218 -13.24 -16.69 -12.39
N LYS A 219 -14.56 -16.46 -12.34
CA LYS A 219 -15.22 -15.32 -13.01
C LYS A 219 -15.23 -14.06 -12.14
N ARG A 220 -15.03 -14.20 -10.82
CA ARG A 220 -15.01 -13.05 -9.92
C ARG A 220 -13.83 -12.14 -10.24
N PRO A 221 -14.05 -10.82 -10.37
CA PRO A 221 -12.96 -9.87 -10.53
C PRO A 221 -12.00 -9.89 -9.33
N VAL A 222 -10.72 -10.09 -9.59
CA VAL A 222 -9.66 -10.01 -8.59
C VAL A 222 -8.56 -9.12 -9.14
N LEU A 223 -8.16 -8.14 -8.35
CA LEU A 223 -7.00 -7.28 -8.56
C LEU A 223 -5.93 -7.65 -7.54
N VAL A 224 -4.72 -7.88 -7.99
CA VAL A 224 -3.52 -8.02 -7.15
C VAL A 224 -2.54 -6.95 -7.59
N ALA A 225 -2.20 -6.01 -6.72
CA ALA A 225 -1.25 -4.96 -7.03
C ALA A 225 -0.46 -4.52 -5.80
N GLY A 226 0.65 -3.80 -6.00
CA GLY A 226 1.48 -3.26 -4.95
C GLY A 226 2.96 -3.35 -5.22
N ASP A 227 3.74 -3.13 -4.18
CA ASP A 227 5.19 -3.26 -4.18
C ASP A 227 5.60 -4.73 -3.95
N PHE A 228 6.05 -5.37 -5.02
CA PHE A 228 6.50 -6.76 -4.98
C PHE A 228 7.98 -6.88 -4.56
N ASN A 229 8.71 -5.78 -4.49
CA ASN A 229 10.14 -5.76 -4.18
C ASN A 229 10.99 -6.72 -5.04
N LEU A 230 10.49 -7.10 -6.20
CA LEU A 230 11.20 -7.92 -7.17
C LEU A 230 10.74 -7.59 -8.60
N ASN A 231 11.57 -7.93 -9.56
CA ASN A 231 11.18 -7.89 -10.96
C ASN A 231 10.31 -9.12 -11.28
N ALA A 232 8.99 -8.94 -11.32
CA ALA A 232 8.04 -10.03 -11.57
C ALA A 232 8.03 -10.57 -13.01
N THR A 233 8.93 -10.09 -13.88
CA THR A 233 9.22 -10.75 -15.18
C THR A 233 10.14 -11.94 -15.05
N HIS A 234 10.73 -12.20 -13.87
CA HIS A 234 11.46 -13.42 -13.62
C HIS A 234 10.57 -14.62 -13.87
N GLU A 235 11.13 -15.67 -14.44
CA GLU A 235 10.38 -16.80 -14.99
C GLU A 235 9.43 -17.45 -13.98
N ARG A 236 9.91 -17.68 -12.76
CA ARG A 236 9.15 -18.37 -11.72
C ARG A 236 7.94 -17.58 -11.22
N PRO A 237 8.04 -16.34 -10.72
CA PRO A 237 6.88 -15.58 -10.27
C PRO A 237 5.90 -15.30 -11.42
N ALA A 238 6.41 -15.04 -12.63
CA ALA A 238 5.55 -14.85 -13.80
C ALA A 238 4.75 -16.10 -14.17
N ALA A 239 5.33 -17.29 -14.01
CA ALA A 239 4.62 -18.56 -14.23
C ALA A 239 3.53 -18.77 -13.18
N GLU A 240 3.83 -18.63 -11.89
CA GLU A 240 2.84 -18.79 -10.81
C GLU A 240 1.63 -17.86 -10.96
N ILE A 241 1.87 -16.59 -11.27
CA ILE A 241 0.82 -15.59 -11.47
C ILE A 241 -0.05 -15.96 -12.69
N ARG A 242 0.59 -16.34 -13.80
CA ARG A 242 -0.10 -16.76 -15.03
C ARG A 242 -0.92 -18.05 -14.81
N ASP A 243 -0.35 -19.05 -14.14
CA ASP A 243 -1.00 -20.32 -13.88
C ASP A 243 -2.22 -20.17 -12.95
N ALA A 244 -2.20 -19.16 -12.07
CA ALA A 244 -3.36 -18.74 -11.30
C ALA A 244 -4.41 -17.96 -12.12
N GLY A 245 -4.21 -17.80 -13.44
CA GLY A 245 -5.15 -17.18 -14.38
C GLY A 245 -5.09 -15.65 -14.44
N PHE A 246 -4.06 -15.03 -13.90
CA PHE A 246 -3.90 -13.58 -13.89
C PHE A 246 -3.25 -13.07 -15.19
N ARG A 247 -3.64 -11.86 -15.56
CA ARG A 247 -3.09 -11.10 -16.69
C ARG A 247 -2.43 -9.83 -16.15
N SER A 248 -1.25 -9.50 -16.67
CA SER A 248 -0.55 -8.27 -16.31
C SER A 248 -1.33 -7.03 -16.77
N VAL A 249 -1.39 -6.04 -15.90
CA VAL A 249 -1.89 -4.68 -16.15
C VAL A 249 -0.74 -3.76 -16.57
N THR A 250 0.40 -3.90 -15.92
CA THR A 250 1.61 -3.08 -16.17
C THR A 250 2.40 -3.50 -17.40
N GLY A 251 1.99 -4.60 -18.05
CA GLY A 251 2.64 -5.12 -19.24
C GLY A 251 3.82 -6.06 -18.93
N PRO A 252 4.41 -6.67 -19.98
CA PRO A 252 5.45 -7.69 -19.80
C PRO A 252 6.83 -7.09 -19.48
N LYS A 253 7.06 -5.81 -19.78
CA LYS A 253 8.30 -5.09 -19.53
C LYS A 253 7.97 -3.68 -19.09
N PRO A 254 7.60 -3.49 -17.81
CA PRO A 254 7.30 -2.16 -17.33
C PRO A 254 8.56 -1.31 -17.31
N GLU A 255 8.37 -0.02 -17.47
CA GLU A 255 9.39 0.97 -17.17
C GLU A 255 9.71 0.96 -15.68
N ALA A 256 10.80 1.62 -15.29
CA ALA A 256 11.15 1.78 -13.87
C ALA A 256 9.98 2.32 -13.07
N THR A 257 9.70 1.70 -11.93
CA THR A 257 8.65 2.16 -11.00
C THR A 257 9.22 2.87 -9.78
N THR A 258 10.55 2.90 -9.64
CA THR A 258 11.25 3.54 -8.53
C THR A 258 12.31 4.51 -9.01
N HIS A 259 12.82 5.34 -8.11
CA HIS A 259 13.99 6.17 -8.35
C HIS A 259 14.83 6.34 -7.10
N LEU A 260 16.12 6.60 -7.29
CA LEU A 260 17.03 7.07 -6.24
C LEU A 260 17.65 8.38 -6.71
N PHE A 261 17.33 9.49 -6.06
CA PHE A 261 17.67 10.85 -6.52
C PHE A 261 17.16 11.10 -7.95
N PHE A 262 18.08 11.20 -8.91
CA PHE A 262 17.79 11.46 -10.33
C PHE A 262 17.90 10.23 -11.22
N VAL A 263 18.21 9.06 -10.65
CA VAL A 263 18.39 7.80 -11.40
C VAL A 263 17.12 6.96 -11.26
N HIS A 264 16.61 6.46 -12.38
CA HIS A 264 15.52 5.49 -12.37
C HIS A 264 16.02 4.16 -11.78
N GLY A 265 15.25 3.62 -10.86
CA GLY A 265 15.50 2.34 -10.21
C GLY A 265 14.83 1.18 -10.94
N PRO A 266 14.73 0.01 -10.29
CA PRO A 266 14.07 -1.15 -10.87
C PRO A 266 12.56 -0.99 -10.98
N ALA A 267 11.94 -1.83 -11.83
CA ALA A 267 10.50 -2.05 -11.87
C ALA A 267 10.14 -3.12 -10.84
N ILE A 268 9.57 -2.71 -9.71
CA ILE A 268 9.22 -3.59 -8.60
C ILE A 268 7.75 -3.47 -8.15
N ASP A 269 7.03 -2.50 -8.71
CA ASP A 269 5.59 -2.32 -8.48
C ASP A 269 4.81 -2.91 -9.65
N TRP A 270 3.82 -3.76 -9.35
CA TRP A 270 3.11 -4.55 -10.35
C TRP A 270 1.62 -4.59 -10.07
N ALA A 271 0.84 -4.75 -11.17
CA ALA A 271 -0.59 -4.99 -11.09
C ALA A 271 -1.02 -6.12 -12.01
N TYR A 272 -1.92 -6.97 -11.52
CA TYR A 272 -2.47 -8.13 -12.21
C TYR A 272 -3.97 -8.25 -11.97
N VAL A 273 -4.70 -8.73 -12.95
CA VAL A 273 -6.15 -8.94 -12.87
C VAL A 273 -6.56 -10.33 -13.32
N ARG A 274 -7.62 -10.85 -12.69
CA ARG A 274 -8.27 -12.11 -13.06
C ARG A 274 -9.79 -11.96 -13.03
N GLY A 275 -10.50 -12.83 -13.74
CA GLY A 275 -11.97 -12.88 -13.76
C GLY A 275 -12.59 -11.97 -14.81
N ARG A 276 -13.88 -11.61 -14.61
CA ARG A 276 -14.65 -10.75 -15.52
C ARG A 276 -14.29 -9.27 -15.35
N VAL A 277 -13.04 -8.96 -15.58
CA VAL A 277 -12.50 -7.61 -15.54
C VAL A 277 -11.41 -7.49 -16.59
N GLN A 278 -11.38 -6.36 -17.27
CA GLN A 278 -10.30 -5.98 -18.18
C GLN A 278 -9.57 -4.79 -17.62
N ALA A 279 -8.28 -4.74 -17.84
CA ALA A 279 -7.46 -3.60 -17.49
C ALA A 279 -6.93 -2.93 -18.75
N ALA A 280 -6.90 -1.60 -18.74
CA ALA A 280 -6.38 -0.81 -19.84
C ALA A 280 -5.55 0.37 -19.31
N ALA A 281 -4.63 0.83 -20.16
CA ALA A 281 -3.92 2.08 -20.04
C ALA A 281 -3.13 2.23 -18.73
N ALA A 282 -2.34 1.21 -18.34
CA ALA A 282 -1.37 1.39 -17.26
C ALA A 282 -0.37 2.49 -17.63
N LYS A 283 -0.21 3.45 -16.73
CA LYS A 283 0.69 4.58 -16.88
C LYS A 283 1.48 4.77 -15.60
N ILE A 284 2.80 4.79 -15.73
CA ILE A 284 3.73 5.18 -14.66
C ILE A 284 3.93 6.69 -14.73
N HIS A 285 4.05 7.35 -13.59
CA HIS A 285 4.16 8.81 -13.49
C HIS A 285 5.54 9.25 -12.97
N PRO A 286 6.61 9.18 -13.80
CA PRO A 286 7.98 9.40 -13.35
C PRO A 286 8.28 10.86 -12.95
N ASN A 287 7.39 11.78 -13.23
CA ASN A 287 7.50 13.19 -12.84
C ASN A 287 6.96 13.48 -11.42
N VAL A 288 6.29 12.51 -10.79
CA VAL A 288 5.83 12.61 -9.40
C VAL A 288 6.96 12.20 -8.47
N ARG A 289 7.38 13.10 -7.58
CA ARG A 289 8.57 12.94 -6.73
C ARG A 289 8.25 12.98 -5.24
N ALA A 290 7.00 12.77 -4.88
CA ALA A 290 6.55 12.74 -3.49
C ALA A 290 6.81 11.40 -2.77
N SER A 291 7.48 10.46 -3.44
CA SER A 291 7.92 9.16 -2.94
C SER A 291 9.10 8.71 -3.78
N ASP A 292 9.90 7.78 -3.29
CA ASP A 292 10.93 7.05 -4.04
C ASP A 292 10.35 6.02 -5.03
N HIS A 293 9.04 5.79 -4.99
CA HIS A 293 8.27 5.06 -5.99
C HIS A 293 7.43 5.99 -6.85
N PHE A 294 7.22 5.62 -8.12
CA PHE A 294 6.33 6.33 -9.02
C PHE A 294 4.90 5.79 -8.93
N PRO A 295 3.87 6.64 -8.89
CA PRO A 295 2.49 6.17 -8.96
C PRO A 295 2.23 5.44 -10.28
N ILE A 296 1.45 4.37 -10.19
CA ILE A 296 0.90 3.64 -11.35
C ILE A 296 -0.61 3.89 -11.40
N THR A 297 -1.10 4.36 -12.54
CA THR A 297 -2.55 4.53 -12.77
C THR A 297 -3.02 3.59 -13.87
N PHE A 298 -4.22 3.05 -13.73
CA PHE A 298 -4.87 2.23 -14.74
C PHE A 298 -6.38 2.23 -14.59
N THR A 299 -7.07 1.74 -15.61
CA THR A 299 -8.54 1.63 -15.62
C THR A 299 -8.94 0.16 -15.60
N LEU A 300 -9.88 -0.21 -14.73
CA LEU A 300 -10.55 -1.51 -14.75
C LEU A 300 -11.95 -1.37 -15.33
N THR A 301 -12.31 -2.25 -16.26
CA THR A 301 -13.64 -2.34 -16.88
C THR A 301 -14.24 -3.70 -16.55
N PHE A 302 -15.46 -3.69 -16.02
CA PHE A 302 -16.19 -4.89 -15.59
C PHE A 302 -17.18 -5.33 -16.67
N GLY A 303 -17.15 -6.67 -16.97
CA GLY A 303 -18.00 -7.30 -17.98
C GLY A 303 -19.20 -8.02 -17.42
#